data_7c44a4335232caf879ca63849b503190
#
_entry.id   7c44a4335232caf879ca63849b503190
#
_cell.length_a   1.000
_cell.length_b   1.000
_cell.length_c   1.000
_cell.angle_alpha   90.00
_cell.angle_beta   90.00
_cell.angle_gamma   90.00
#
_symmetry.space_group_name_H-M   'P 1'
#
loop_
_entity.id
_entity.type
_entity.pdbx_description
1 polymer ?
#
loop_
_entity_poly.entity_id
_entity_poly.type
_entity_poly.pdbx_seq_one_letter_code
_entity_poly.pdbx_strand_id
1 'polypeptide(L)'
;MQIKRRDFLKAGVAAGAAVALTSGLTLNAFAATKGKEKESISGSTDPGKWIASTCQGCTTWCPVEIFVQNGRAVKVKGNQYSKQNDGYVCPRGHLGLQELYDPDRVKVPMKRTNPKKGRGVDPKFVPITWDEALNTIADKMMELRKNGESEKYMLLRGRYSYMRDVIYDVMTKVYGSPNNISHSSICAEAENFGAYYTEGMWGYRDYDVSNSKYVVIWGCDPTNSNRLVPAIIKRFGDVLDKATVAVVDPRMQTTATKAQEWLPIIPG
;
A
#
# COMPACT_ATOMS: atom_id res chain seq x y z
N MET A 1 12.04 41.87 -13.08
CA MET A 1 11.74 41.04 -14.28
C MET A 1 11.01 39.79 -13.79
N GLN A 2 9.69 39.73 -13.95
CA GLN A 2 8.91 38.57 -13.52
C GLN A 2 8.93 37.51 -14.61
N ILE A 3 9.57 36.40 -14.33
CA ILE A 3 9.58 35.24 -15.24
C ILE A 3 8.24 34.51 -15.08
N LYS A 4 7.49 34.35 -16.19
CA LYS A 4 6.23 33.62 -16.17
C LYS A 4 6.50 32.13 -15.92
N ARG A 5 5.65 31.45 -15.13
CA ARG A 5 5.76 30.01 -14.80
C ARG A 5 6.01 29.10 -16.01
N ARG A 6 5.42 29.46 -17.14
CA ARG A 6 5.56 28.73 -18.42
C ARG A 6 6.98 28.83 -19.00
N ASP A 7 7.63 29.98 -18.85
CA ASP A 7 8.98 30.21 -19.37
C ASP A 7 10.04 29.57 -18.45
N PHE A 8 9.78 29.53 -17.13
CA PHE A 8 10.58 28.77 -16.18
C PHE A 8 10.57 27.27 -16.48
N LEU A 9 9.41 26.69 -16.76
CA LEU A 9 9.29 25.26 -17.12
C LEU A 9 9.98 24.95 -18.45
N LYS A 10 9.89 25.82 -19.46
CA LYS A 10 10.61 25.66 -20.73
C LYS A 10 12.13 25.73 -20.56
N ALA A 11 12.63 26.65 -19.73
CA ALA A 11 14.04 26.75 -19.40
C ALA A 11 14.54 25.52 -18.62
N GLY A 12 13.75 24.98 -17.69
CA GLY A 12 14.06 23.77 -16.93
C GLY A 12 14.16 22.52 -17.81
N VAL A 13 13.26 22.36 -18.79
CA VAL A 13 13.31 21.26 -19.76
C VAL A 13 14.54 21.38 -20.67
N ALA A 14 14.84 22.58 -21.16
CA ALA A 14 16.02 22.82 -22.00
C ALA A 14 17.33 22.57 -21.25
N ALA A 15 17.43 22.99 -19.99
CA ALA A 15 18.60 22.75 -19.15
C ALA A 15 18.77 21.25 -18.81
N GLY A 16 17.68 20.54 -18.52
CA GLY A 16 17.69 19.09 -18.29
C GLY A 16 18.16 18.30 -19.51
N ALA A 17 17.72 18.68 -20.71
CA ALA A 17 18.14 18.05 -21.95
C ALA A 17 19.63 18.31 -22.25
N ALA A 18 20.14 19.53 -21.97
CA ALA A 18 21.56 19.87 -22.16
C ALA A 18 22.48 19.07 -21.21
N VAL A 19 22.07 18.88 -19.94
CA VAL A 19 22.82 18.07 -18.97
C VAL A 19 22.85 16.59 -19.37
N ALA A 20 21.75 16.06 -19.92
CA ALA A 20 21.70 14.68 -20.40
C ALA A 20 22.63 14.44 -21.60
N LEU A 21 22.80 15.44 -22.47
CA LEU A 21 23.68 15.37 -23.64
C LEU A 21 25.17 15.50 -23.28
N THR A 22 25.51 16.23 -22.22
CA THR A 22 26.91 16.45 -21.79
C THR A 22 27.44 15.40 -20.81
N SER A 23 26.58 14.66 -20.13
CA SER A 23 26.96 13.66 -19.12
C SER A 23 27.21 12.24 -19.67
N GLY A 24 27.07 12.01 -20.98
CA GLY A 24 27.27 10.70 -21.58
C GLY A 24 26.27 9.63 -21.10
N LEU A 25 25.28 10.03 -20.32
CA LEU A 25 24.15 9.19 -19.95
C LEU A 25 23.27 9.01 -21.19
N THR A 26 23.56 7.95 -21.93
CA THR A 26 22.75 7.56 -23.06
C THR A 26 21.31 7.32 -22.59
N LEU A 27 20.34 7.96 -23.23
CA LEU A 27 18.90 7.75 -23.07
C LEU A 27 18.45 6.29 -23.33
N ASN A 28 19.37 5.36 -23.44
CA ASN A 28 19.14 3.93 -23.60
C ASN A 28 18.56 3.24 -22.34
N ALA A 29 18.59 3.88 -21.17
CA ALA A 29 17.96 3.31 -19.97
C ALA A 29 16.41 3.27 -20.06
N PHE A 30 15.79 4.11 -20.92
CA PHE A 30 14.36 4.05 -21.19
C PHE A 30 14.00 3.30 -22.49
N ALA A 31 14.98 2.88 -23.29
CA ALA A 31 14.77 2.19 -24.56
C ALA A 31 15.08 0.69 -24.50
N ALA A 32 15.52 0.16 -23.39
CA ALA A 32 15.89 -1.26 -23.22
C ALA A 32 14.69 -2.21 -23.02
N THR A 33 13.46 -1.77 -23.31
CA THR A 33 12.31 -2.67 -23.53
C THR A 33 12.02 -2.86 -25.02
N LYS A 34 13.04 -3.15 -25.80
CA LYS A 34 12.85 -3.83 -27.10
C LYS A 34 12.63 -5.33 -26.82
N GLY A 35 11.36 -5.70 -26.75
CA GLY A 35 11.05 -7.11 -26.67
C GLY A 35 9.65 -7.39 -26.17
N LYS A 36 8.67 -6.85 -26.88
CA LYS A 36 7.35 -7.38 -27.26
C LYS A 36 6.53 -6.20 -27.74
N GLU A 37 6.00 -6.33 -28.93
CA GLU A 37 5.13 -5.34 -29.55
C GLU A 37 4.19 -4.75 -28.52
N LYS A 38 4.22 -3.41 -28.41
CA LYS A 38 3.10 -2.69 -27.83
C LYS A 38 1.91 -3.05 -28.69
N GLU A 39 1.11 -4.04 -28.27
CA GLU A 39 -0.25 -4.12 -28.74
C GLU A 39 -0.87 -2.74 -28.48
N SER A 40 -0.95 -1.97 -29.52
CA SER A 40 -1.63 -0.69 -29.48
C SER A 40 -3.08 -0.99 -29.15
N ILE A 41 -3.58 -0.46 -28.06
CA ILE A 41 -5.01 -0.52 -27.68
C ILE A 41 -5.86 0.26 -28.70
N SER A 42 -5.23 0.91 -29.63
CA SER A 42 -5.82 1.62 -30.79
C SER A 42 -6.30 0.62 -31.83
N GLY A 43 -7.54 0.20 -31.71
CA GLY A 43 -8.20 -0.73 -32.62
C GLY A 43 -9.08 -1.79 -31.95
N SER A 44 -9.18 -1.74 -30.62
CA SER A 44 -10.08 -2.63 -29.89
C SER A 44 -11.54 -2.30 -30.18
N THR A 45 -12.31 -3.29 -30.62
CA THR A 45 -13.77 -3.23 -30.71
C THR A 45 -14.45 -3.44 -29.36
N ASP A 46 -13.71 -3.84 -28.31
CA ASP A 46 -14.23 -3.98 -26.94
C ASP A 46 -14.38 -2.59 -26.30
N PRO A 47 -15.61 -2.14 -26.01
CA PRO A 47 -15.85 -0.85 -25.34
C PRO A 47 -15.30 -0.81 -23.92
N GLY A 48 -14.93 -1.96 -23.36
CA GLY A 48 -14.51 -2.07 -21.98
C GLY A 48 -15.67 -1.87 -20.98
N LYS A 49 -15.40 -2.16 -19.71
CA LYS A 49 -16.36 -1.95 -18.62
C LYS A 49 -15.70 -1.60 -17.31
N TRP A 50 -16.39 -0.82 -16.49
CA TRP A 50 -16.02 -0.57 -15.11
C TRP A 50 -16.52 -1.70 -14.21
N ILE A 51 -15.64 -2.25 -13.39
CA ILE A 51 -15.92 -3.33 -12.45
C ILE A 51 -15.61 -2.85 -11.04
N ALA A 52 -16.58 -2.97 -10.13
CA ALA A 52 -16.36 -2.64 -8.72
C ALA A 52 -15.31 -3.57 -8.09
N SER A 53 -14.42 -2.99 -7.31
CA SER A 53 -13.33 -3.69 -6.64
C SER A 53 -12.91 -2.95 -5.37
N THR A 54 -11.89 -3.46 -4.71
CA THR A 54 -11.31 -2.87 -3.49
C THR A 54 -9.80 -2.75 -3.63
N CYS A 55 -9.27 -1.56 -3.36
CA CYS A 55 -7.84 -1.34 -3.28
C CYS A 55 -7.30 -1.92 -1.96
N GLN A 56 -6.25 -2.72 -2.03
CA GLN A 56 -5.56 -3.29 -0.87
C GLN A 56 -4.14 -2.75 -0.67
N GLY A 57 -3.78 -1.64 -1.29
CA GLY A 57 -2.47 -1.01 -1.16
C GLY A 57 -2.16 -0.45 0.23
N CYS A 58 -3.17 -0.33 1.11
CA CYS A 58 -3.02 0.03 2.52
C CYS A 58 -4.19 -0.52 3.34
N THR A 59 -4.29 -0.14 4.62
CA THR A 59 -5.35 -0.60 5.54
C THR A 59 -6.71 0.03 5.32
N THR A 60 -6.83 1.02 4.44
CA THR A 60 -8.11 1.72 4.19
C THR A 60 -9.09 0.88 3.38
N TRP A 61 -8.59 0.01 2.48
CA TRP A 61 -9.42 -0.78 1.56
C TRP A 61 -10.45 0.05 0.78
N CYS A 62 -9.97 1.13 0.18
CA CYS A 62 -10.82 2.04 -0.57
C CYS A 62 -11.63 1.29 -1.62
N PRO A 63 -12.96 1.43 -1.66
CA PRO A 63 -13.76 1.00 -2.78
C PRO A 63 -13.33 1.72 -4.06
N VAL A 64 -13.04 0.96 -5.09
CA VAL A 64 -12.57 1.45 -6.38
C VAL A 64 -13.38 0.82 -7.52
N GLU A 65 -13.27 1.42 -8.69
CA GLU A 65 -13.73 0.83 -9.93
C GLU A 65 -12.53 0.67 -10.86
N ILE A 66 -12.44 -0.50 -11.48
CA ILE A 66 -11.37 -0.87 -12.40
C ILE A 66 -11.97 -0.96 -13.80
N PHE A 67 -11.41 -0.25 -14.75
CA PHE A 67 -11.78 -0.35 -16.15
C PHE A 67 -11.04 -1.52 -16.79
N VAL A 68 -11.81 -2.48 -17.27
CA VAL A 68 -11.29 -3.67 -17.96
C VAL A 68 -11.66 -3.57 -19.43
N GLN A 69 -10.66 -3.72 -20.29
CA GLN A 69 -10.79 -3.72 -21.75
C GLN A 69 -9.93 -4.84 -22.32
N ASN A 70 -10.45 -5.63 -23.23
CA ASN A 70 -9.78 -6.82 -23.78
C ASN A 70 -9.25 -7.79 -22.71
N GLY A 71 -10.00 -7.99 -21.63
CA GLY A 71 -9.57 -8.82 -20.51
C GLY A 71 -8.46 -8.22 -19.65
N ARG A 72 -8.04 -6.97 -19.91
CA ARG A 72 -6.94 -6.30 -19.22
C ARG A 72 -7.44 -5.11 -18.39
N ALA A 73 -7.02 -5.02 -17.15
CA ALA A 73 -7.27 -3.87 -16.29
C ALA A 73 -6.36 -2.70 -16.74
N VAL A 74 -6.94 -1.59 -17.15
CA VAL A 74 -6.20 -0.47 -17.77
C VAL A 74 -6.33 0.86 -17.04
N LYS A 75 -7.38 1.03 -16.22
CA LYS A 75 -7.58 2.24 -15.41
C LYS A 75 -8.18 1.88 -14.07
N VAL A 76 -7.93 2.72 -13.07
CA VAL A 76 -8.56 2.65 -11.75
C VAL A 76 -9.03 4.04 -11.34
N LYS A 77 -10.20 4.11 -10.70
CA LYS A 77 -10.73 5.32 -10.06
C LYS A 77 -11.38 4.96 -8.73
N GLY A 78 -11.59 5.94 -7.87
CA GLY A 78 -12.39 5.74 -6.66
C GLY A 78 -13.85 5.49 -7.01
N ASN A 79 -14.54 4.68 -6.20
CA ASN A 79 -15.96 4.48 -6.34
C ASN A 79 -16.70 5.73 -5.82
N GLN A 80 -17.44 6.41 -6.69
CA GLN A 80 -18.13 7.66 -6.39
C GLN A 80 -19.21 7.52 -5.31
N TYR A 81 -19.72 6.32 -5.07
CA TYR A 81 -20.74 6.08 -4.04
C TYR A 81 -20.13 5.79 -2.66
N SER A 82 -18.81 5.66 -2.59
CA SER A 82 -18.12 5.40 -1.32
C SER A 82 -17.90 6.68 -0.52
N LYS A 83 -18.51 6.73 0.65
CA LYS A 83 -18.25 7.80 1.63
C LYS A 83 -16.93 7.62 2.37
N GLN A 84 -16.35 6.41 2.35
CA GLN A 84 -15.09 6.11 3.04
C GLN A 84 -13.91 6.86 2.42
N ASN A 85 -13.81 6.87 1.10
CA ASN A 85 -12.75 7.53 0.34
C ASN A 85 -13.24 8.70 -0.49
N ASP A 86 -14.49 9.13 -0.32
CA ASP A 86 -15.14 10.25 -1.00
C ASP A 86 -15.01 10.19 -2.54
N GLY A 87 -15.02 9.00 -3.11
CA GLY A 87 -14.88 8.79 -4.55
C GLY A 87 -13.45 8.96 -5.09
N TYR A 88 -12.44 9.10 -4.22
CA TYR A 88 -11.05 9.28 -4.63
C TYR A 88 -10.24 8.00 -4.47
N VAL A 89 -9.11 7.94 -5.16
CA VAL A 89 -8.06 6.94 -4.99
C VAL A 89 -6.70 7.64 -4.97
N CYS A 90 -5.84 7.25 -4.04
CA CYS A 90 -4.50 7.84 -3.92
C CYS A 90 -3.53 7.23 -4.96
N PRO A 91 -2.34 7.83 -5.17
CA PRO A 91 -1.34 7.32 -6.11
C PRO A 91 -0.99 5.84 -5.91
N ARG A 92 -0.96 5.34 -4.67
CA ARG A 92 -0.72 3.91 -4.40
C ARG A 92 -1.77 2.99 -5.03
N GLY A 93 -3.04 3.41 -5.02
CA GLY A 93 -4.11 2.65 -5.66
C GLY A 93 -3.99 2.63 -7.19
N HIS A 94 -3.53 3.73 -7.79
CA HIS A 94 -3.21 3.76 -9.23
C HIS A 94 -2.05 2.84 -9.60
N LEU A 95 -1.02 2.74 -8.74
CA LEU A 95 0.12 1.85 -8.95
C LEU A 95 -0.23 0.36 -8.89
N GLY A 96 -1.38 -0.01 -8.30
CA GLY A 96 -1.84 -1.40 -8.25
C GLY A 96 -1.95 -2.07 -9.63
N LEU A 97 -2.18 -1.29 -10.69
CA LEU A 97 -2.16 -1.83 -12.06
C LEU A 97 -0.75 -2.24 -12.50
N GLN A 98 0.28 -1.51 -12.07
CA GLN A 98 1.67 -1.86 -12.39
C GLN A 98 2.08 -3.13 -11.64
N GLU A 99 1.72 -3.26 -10.37
CA GLU A 99 1.95 -4.49 -9.60
C GLU A 99 1.26 -5.71 -10.21
N LEU A 100 0.06 -5.53 -10.78
CA LEU A 100 -0.68 -6.62 -11.42
C LEU A 100 0.05 -7.15 -12.65
N TYR A 101 0.69 -6.27 -13.42
CA TYR A 101 1.38 -6.60 -14.67
C TYR A 101 2.91 -6.54 -14.56
N ASP A 102 3.42 -6.58 -13.35
CA ASP A 102 4.86 -6.64 -13.10
C ASP A 102 5.45 -7.90 -13.80
N PRO A 103 6.47 -7.73 -14.65
CA PRO A 103 7.12 -8.84 -15.33
C PRO A 103 7.77 -9.84 -14.37
N ASP A 104 8.22 -9.37 -13.20
CA ASP A 104 8.87 -10.20 -12.19
C ASP A 104 7.86 -10.85 -11.21
N ARG A 105 6.56 -10.65 -11.44
CA ARG A 105 5.52 -11.25 -10.61
C ARG A 105 5.60 -12.78 -10.62
N VAL A 106 5.71 -13.38 -9.44
CA VAL A 106 5.66 -14.85 -9.27
C VAL A 106 4.27 -15.36 -9.67
N LYS A 107 4.22 -16.25 -10.66
CA LYS A 107 2.97 -16.77 -11.26
C LYS A 107 2.66 -18.21 -10.89
N VAL A 108 3.64 -18.94 -10.39
CA VAL A 108 3.55 -20.35 -10.01
C VAL A 108 4.27 -20.59 -8.69
N PRO A 109 3.96 -21.67 -7.96
CA PRO A 109 4.71 -22.03 -6.77
C PRO A 109 6.20 -22.22 -7.09
N MET A 110 7.06 -21.79 -6.18
CA MET A 110 8.50 -21.85 -6.35
C MET A 110 9.12 -22.60 -5.17
N LYS A 111 10.02 -23.51 -5.45
CA LYS A 111 10.77 -24.29 -4.46
C LYS A 111 12.23 -23.85 -4.42
N ARG A 112 12.71 -23.58 -3.22
CA ARG A 112 14.12 -23.31 -2.97
C ARG A 112 14.93 -24.62 -3.12
N THR A 113 15.97 -24.61 -3.95
CA THR A 113 16.86 -25.76 -4.13
C THR A 113 18.21 -25.59 -3.43
N ASN A 114 18.63 -24.35 -3.15
CA ASN A 114 19.86 -24.11 -2.41
C ASN A 114 19.61 -24.26 -0.89
N PRO A 115 20.22 -25.26 -0.22
CA PRO A 115 20.06 -25.44 1.23
C PRO A 115 20.75 -24.35 2.04
N LYS A 116 21.78 -23.70 1.49
CA LYS A 116 22.50 -22.62 2.16
C LYS A 116 21.61 -21.37 2.19
N LYS A 117 21.40 -20.83 3.39
CA LYS A 117 20.60 -19.61 3.62
C LYS A 117 21.53 -18.49 4.07
N GLY A 118 21.16 -17.24 3.79
CA GLY A 118 21.89 -16.06 4.22
C GLY A 118 21.62 -14.85 3.34
N ARG A 119 22.05 -13.69 3.81
CA ARG A 119 21.95 -12.45 3.05
C ARG A 119 22.87 -12.53 1.83
N GLY A 120 22.34 -12.22 0.65
CA GLY A 120 23.11 -12.29 -0.61
C GLY A 120 23.33 -13.69 -1.17
N VAL A 121 22.78 -14.73 -0.53
CA VAL A 121 22.85 -16.11 -1.04
C VAL A 121 21.68 -16.36 -1.98
N ASP A 122 21.97 -16.69 -3.24
CA ASP A 122 20.97 -17.06 -4.22
C ASP A 122 20.18 -18.29 -3.76
N PRO A 123 18.85 -18.19 -3.59
CA PRO A 123 17.99 -19.28 -3.17
C PRO A 123 17.86 -20.38 -4.21
N LYS A 124 18.19 -20.12 -5.49
CA LYS A 124 17.99 -21.02 -6.64
C LYS A 124 16.56 -21.55 -6.69
N PHE A 125 15.59 -20.65 -6.77
CA PHE A 125 14.18 -21.01 -6.87
C PHE A 125 13.89 -21.69 -8.22
N VAL A 126 13.17 -22.80 -8.17
CA VAL A 126 12.65 -23.50 -9.35
C VAL A 126 11.13 -23.57 -9.31
N PRO A 127 10.43 -23.46 -10.44
CA PRO A 127 8.99 -23.68 -10.51
C PRO A 127 8.63 -25.12 -10.14
N ILE A 128 7.52 -25.26 -9.38
CA ILE A 128 6.93 -26.56 -9.05
C ILE A 128 5.42 -26.52 -9.32
N THR A 129 4.75 -27.68 -9.30
CA THR A 129 3.31 -27.73 -9.41
C THR A 129 2.61 -27.34 -8.11
N TRP A 130 1.34 -26.96 -8.19
CA TRP A 130 0.52 -26.72 -7.01
C TRP A 130 0.37 -27.99 -6.16
N ASP A 131 0.24 -29.16 -6.79
CA ASP A 131 0.13 -30.44 -6.09
C ASP A 131 1.41 -30.75 -5.29
N GLU A 132 2.58 -30.55 -5.90
CA GLU A 132 3.85 -30.71 -5.17
C GLU A 132 3.94 -29.74 -3.97
N ALA A 133 3.58 -28.48 -4.19
CA ALA A 133 3.64 -27.48 -3.12
C ALA A 133 2.70 -27.82 -1.95
N LEU A 134 1.44 -28.12 -2.26
CA LEU A 134 0.41 -28.43 -1.25
C LEU A 134 0.72 -29.73 -0.51
N ASN A 135 1.11 -30.79 -1.23
CA ASN A 135 1.46 -32.06 -0.59
C ASN A 135 2.69 -31.91 0.30
N THR A 136 3.72 -31.21 -0.14
CA THR A 136 4.92 -30.96 0.69
C THR A 136 4.56 -30.26 2.01
N ILE A 137 3.66 -29.26 1.97
CA ILE A 137 3.22 -28.55 3.17
C ILE A 137 2.36 -29.47 4.05
N ALA A 138 1.40 -30.17 3.45
CA ALA A 138 0.48 -31.06 4.17
C ALA A 138 1.23 -32.20 4.87
N ASP A 139 2.19 -32.81 4.19
CA ASP A 139 3.00 -33.90 4.77
C ASP A 139 3.79 -33.43 5.99
N LYS A 140 4.40 -32.24 5.93
CA LYS A 140 5.10 -31.65 7.08
C LYS A 140 4.17 -31.32 8.23
N MET A 141 3.01 -30.78 7.95
CA MET A 141 2.02 -30.52 8.98
C MET A 141 1.48 -31.79 9.61
N MET A 142 1.24 -32.84 8.81
CA MET A 142 0.79 -34.14 9.30
C MET A 142 1.87 -34.85 10.13
N GLU A 143 3.14 -34.73 9.75
CA GLU A 143 4.28 -35.25 10.53
C GLU A 143 4.30 -34.64 11.94
N LEU A 144 4.25 -33.30 12.05
CA LEU A 144 4.21 -32.61 13.36
C LEU A 144 3.00 -33.05 14.19
N ARG A 145 1.85 -33.16 13.57
CA ARG A 145 0.62 -33.57 14.28
C ARG A 145 0.70 -35.02 14.79
N LYS A 146 1.22 -35.94 13.99
CA LYS A 146 1.42 -37.34 14.39
C LYS A 146 2.40 -37.49 15.56
N ASN A 147 3.39 -36.60 15.64
CA ASN A 147 4.37 -36.58 16.72
C ASN A 147 3.87 -35.86 17.98
N GLY A 148 2.66 -35.28 17.97
CA GLY A 148 2.15 -34.47 19.07
C GLY A 148 2.82 -33.10 19.19
N GLU A 149 3.38 -32.60 18.11
CA GLU A 149 4.22 -31.39 18.04
C GLU A 149 3.53 -30.25 17.26
N SER A 150 2.21 -30.15 17.32
CA SER A 150 1.43 -29.15 16.58
C SER A 150 1.85 -27.71 16.91
N GLU A 151 2.35 -27.46 18.10
CA GLU A 151 2.86 -26.15 18.53
C GLU A 151 4.11 -25.70 17.78
N LYS A 152 4.82 -26.60 17.13
CA LYS A 152 5.97 -26.23 16.26
C LYS A 152 5.55 -25.60 14.94
N TYR A 153 4.27 -25.70 14.57
CA TYR A 153 3.73 -24.95 13.44
C TYR A 153 3.46 -23.50 13.86
N MET A 154 4.00 -22.55 13.10
CA MET A 154 3.75 -21.13 13.28
C MET A 154 3.20 -20.51 12.00
N LEU A 155 2.07 -19.81 12.12
CA LEU A 155 1.54 -18.96 11.06
C LEU A 155 1.98 -17.51 11.31
N LEU A 156 2.94 -17.04 10.56
CA LEU A 156 3.37 -15.64 10.52
C LEU A 156 2.72 -14.96 9.34
N ARG A 157 1.87 -13.98 9.60
CA ARG A 157 1.09 -13.30 8.56
C ARG A 157 1.32 -11.79 8.54
N GLY A 158 1.32 -11.24 7.33
CA GLY A 158 1.39 -9.81 7.10
C GLY A 158 0.01 -9.17 7.02
N ARG A 159 -0.31 -8.59 5.86
CA ARG A 159 -1.57 -7.86 5.62
C ARG A 159 -2.78 -8.76 5.84
N TYR A 160 -3.71 -8.29 6.64
CA TYR A 160 -5.00 -8.93 6.86
C TYR A 160 -6.04 -8.49 5.82
N SER A 161 -7.06 -9.31 5.66
CA SER A 161 -8.34 -8.96 5.05
C SER A 161 -9.41 -9.84 5.68
N TYR A 162 -10.60 -9.33 5.89
CA TYR A 162 -11.64 -9.98 6.69
C TYR A 162 -11.77 -11.48 6.49
N MET A 163 -11.93 -11.92 5.24
CA MET A 163 -12.10 -13.35 4.94
C MET A 163 -10.85 -14.18 5.21
N ARG A 164 -9.68 -13.65 4.91
CA ARG A 164 -8.42 -14.36 5.16
C ARG A 164 -8.10 -14.49 6.64
N ASP A 165 -8.43 -13.48 7.44
CA ASP A 165 -8.19 -13.52 8.88
C ASP A 165 -9.02 -14.62 9.54
N VAL A 166 -10.28 -14.79 9.16
CA VAL A 166 -11.12 -15.89 9.62
C VAL A 166 -10.47 -17.24 9.30
N ILE A 167 -9.97 -17.41 8.06
CA ILE A 167 -9.30 -18.65 7.66
C ILE A 167 -8.02 -18.87 8.47
N TYR A 168 -7.20 -17.85 8.69
CA TYR A 168 -5.96 -17.97 9.46
C TYR A 168 -6.20 -18.33 10.91
N ASP A 169 -7.19 -17.70 11.55
CA ASP A 169 -7.53 -17.98 12.94
C ASP A 169 -8.13 -19.37 13.11
N VAL A 170 -9.01 -19.78 12.22
CA VAL A 170 -9.60 -21.13 12.23
C VAL A 170 -8.51 -22.17 11.95
N MET A 171 -7.65 -21.93 10.98
CA MET A 171 -6.58 -22.86 10.59
C MET A 171 -5.67 -23.20 11.77
N THR A 172 -5.16 -22.21 12.49
CA THR A 172 -4.25 -22.44 13.62
C THR A 172 -4.95 -23.14 14.79
N LYS A 173 -6.19 -22.74 15.10
CA LYS A 173 -6.99 -23.34 16.17
C LYS A 173 -7.33 -24.81 15.89
N VAL A 174 -7.81 -25.11 14.68
CA VAL A 174 -8.16 -26.49 14.26
C VAL A 174 -6.92 -27.37 14.17
N TYR A 175 -5.81 -26.81 13.73
CA TYR A 175 -4.54 -27.53 13.68
C TYR A 175 -3.98 -27.84 15.09
N GLY A 176 -4.27 -26.99 16.06
CA GLY A 176 -3.81 -27.12 17.46
C GLY A 176 -2.49 -26.40 17.71
N SER A 177 -2.22 -25.31 16.97
CA SER A 177 -1.07 -24.45 17.24
C SER A 177 -1.49 -23.12 17.86
N PRO A 178 -0.84 -22.67 18.95
CA PRO A 178 -1.04 -21.34 19.53
C PRO A 178 -0.33 -20.23 18.73
N ASN A 179 0.52 -20.59 17.77
CA ASN A 179 1.45 -19.68 17.13
C ASN A 179 0.83 -19.02 15.88
N ASN A 180 -0.13 -18.11 16.11
CA ASN A 180 -0.70 -17.25 15.07
C ASN A 180 -0.22 -15.81 15.29
N ILE A 181 0.77 -15.38 14.52
CA ILE A 181 1.45 -14.09 14.70
C ILE A 181 1.09 -13.15 13.54
N SER A 182 0.48 -12.03 13.91
CA SER A 182 0.15 -10.95 12.97
C SER A 182 1.20 -9.84 13.01
N HIS A 183 1.39 -9.17 11.88
CA HIS A 183 2.19 -7.93 11.84
C HIS A 183 1.59 -6.80 12.68
N SER A 184 0.34 -6.90 13.10
CA SER A 184 -0.37 -5.87 13.87
C SER A 184 0.35 -5.50 15.16
N SER A 185 1.05 -6.46 15.79
CA SER A 185 1.84 -6.23 16.99
C SER A 185 2.96 -5.18 16.85
N ILE A 186 3.45 -4.97 15.63
CA ILE A 186 4.47 -3.94 15.30
C ILE A 186 3.93 -2.86 14.36
N CYS A 187 2.61 -2.75 14.21
CA CYS A 187 1.96 -1.79 13.31
C CYS A 187 1.08 -0.82 14.08
N ALA A 188 -0.13 -1.23 14.45
CA ALA A 188 -1.17 -0.34 14.96
C ALA A 188 -1.64 -0.69 16.39
N GLU A 189 -1.02 -1.65 17.03
CA GLU A 189 -1.40 -2.04 18.39
C GLU A 189 -1.21 -0.87 19.38
N ALA A 190 -0.15 -0.09 19.25
CA ALA A 190 0.07 1.07 20.10
C ALA A 190 -1.08 2.09 20.03
N GLU A 191 -1.64 2.32 18.82
CA GLU A 191 -2.82 3.18 18.64
C GLU A 191 -4.05 2.58 19.30
N ASN A 192 -4.27 1.27 19.14
CA ASN A 192 -5.40 0.58 19.77
C ASN A 192 -5.28 0.56 21.29
N PHE A 193 -4.08 0.33 21.84
CA PHE A 193 -3.84 0.38 23.28
C PHE A 193 -4.02 1.80 23.85
N GLY A 194 -3.53 2.82 23.17
CA GLY A 194 -3.74 4.20 23.57
C GLY A 194 -5.23 4.52 23.73
N ALA A 195 -6.03 4.19 22.72
CA ALA A 195 -7.46 4.38 22.74
C ALA A 195 -8.17 3.50 23.80
N TYR A 196 -7.72 2.27 23.99
CA TYR A 196 -8.27 1.38 25.02
C TYR A 196 -8.07 1.92 26.42
N TYR A 197 -6.88 2.42 26.74
CA TYR A 197 -6.58 2.96 28.07
C TYR A 197 -7.27 4.30 28.35
N THR A 198 -7.53 5.12 27.34
CA THR A 198 -8.17 6.42 27.53
C THR A 198 -9.69 6.40 27.40
N GLU A 199 -10.22 5.51 26.56
CA GLU A 199 -11.64 5.50 26.17
C GLU A 199 -12.33 4.16 26.43
N GLY A 200 -11.60 3.12 26.82
CA GLY A 200 -12.12 1.76 27.05
C GLY A 200 -12.52 1.01 25.77
N MET A 201 -12.19 1.53 24.60
CA MET A 201 -12.61 0.97 23.30
C MET A 201 -11.41 0.47 22.50
N TRP A 202 -11.45 -0.80 22.13
CA TRP A 202 -10.48 -1.38 21.21
C TRP A 202 -10.93 -1.17 19.76
N GLY A 203 -10.06 -0.59 18.92
CA GLY A 203 -10.31 -0.38 17.50
C GLY A 203 -9.80 0.97 16.99
N TYR A 204 -9.96 1.17 15.69
CA TYR A 204 -9.56 2.42 15.04
C TYR A 204 -10.63 3.49 15.22
N ARG A 205 -10.18 4.75 15.30
CA ARG A 205 -11.03 5.92 15.40
C ARG A 205 -11.20 6.57 14.02
N ASP A 206 -12.34 7.19 13.83
CA ASP A 206 -12.54 8.21 12.80
C ASP A 206 -12.83 9.55 13.50
N TYR A 207 -12.48 10.64 12.84
CA TYR A 207 -12.54 11.97 13.44
C TYR A 207 -13.34 12.92 12.55
N ASP A 208 -14.29 13.64 13.13
CA ASP A 208 -15.05 14.70 12.44
C ASP A 208 -14.24 15.99 12.39
N VAL A 209 -13.16 15.97 11.65
CA VAL A 209 -12.27 17.14 11.52
C VAL A 209 -12.93 18.29 10.77
N SER A 210 -13.85 18.00 9.84
CA SER A 210 -14.46 19.00 8.97
C SER A 210 -15.37 19.99 9.74
N ASN A 211 -15.92 19.59 10.89
CA ASN A 211 -16.77 20.41 11.75
C ASN A 211 -16.03 21.03 12.94
N SER A 212 -14.72 20.75 13.06
CA SER A 212 -13.90 21.28 14.15
C SER A 212 -13.52 22.75 13.89
N LYS A 213 -13.40 23.53 14.95
CA LYS A 213 -12.93 24.93 14.92
C LYS A 213 -11.45 25.06 15.29
N TYR A 214 -10.93 24.10 16.04
CA TYR A 214 -9.56 24.00 16.44
C TYR A 214 -9.11 22.54 16.40
N VAL A 215 -8.02 22.26 15.71
CA VAL A 215 -7.52 20.89 15.52
C VAL A 215 -6.07 20.82 16.00
N VAL A 216 -5.79 19.99 16.99
CA VAL A 216 -4.44 19.68 17.41
C VAL A 216 -4.01 18.34 16.81
N ILE A 217 -2.90 18.36 16.08
CA ILE A 217 -2.33 17.18 15.45
C ILE A 217 -1.05 16.84 16.19
N TRP A 218 -1.02 15.64 16.77
CA TRP A 218 0.09 15.21 17.61
C TRP A 218 0.81 14.02 16.99
N GLY A 219 2.05 14.26 16.53
CA GLY A 219 2.93 13.21 16.03
C GLY A 219 2.44 12.47 14.78
N CYS A 220 1.57 13.10 13.96
CA CYS A 220 1.11 12.50 12.72
C CYS A 220 1.02 13.52 11.56
N ASP A 221 0.97 13.00 10.33
CA ASP A 221 0.91 13.81 9.11
C ASP A 221 -0.32 13.41 8.26
N PRO A 222 -1.55 13.83 8.67
CA PRO A 222 -2.79 13.37 8.06
C PRO A 222 -2.92 13.72 6.57
N THR A 223 -2.26 14.76 6.08
CA THR A 223 -2.33 15.13 4.66
C THR A 223 -1.40 14.29 3.78
N ASN A 224 -0.52 13.47 4.36
CA ASN A 224 0.48 12.71 3.62
C ASN A 224 0.49 11.22 3.96
N SER A 225 0.35 10.86 5.23
CA SER A 225 0.56 9.49 5.71
C SER A 225 -0.57 8.98 6.62
N ASN A 226 -1.79 9.22 6.26
CA ASN A 226 -2.96 8.69 6.97
C ASN A 226 -3.43 7.36 6.36
N ARG A 227 -4.19 6.57 7.12
CA ARG A 227 -4.88 5.39 6.60
C ARG A 227 -5.95 5.73 5.59
N LEU A 228 -6.64 6.85 5.78
CA LEU A 228 -7.73 7.33 4.95
C LEU A 228 -7.27 8.48 4.02
N VAL A 229 -6.07 8.35 3.47
CA VAL A 229 -5.39 9.42 2.72
C VAL A 229 -6.29 10.16 1.72
N PRO A 230 -7.08 9.52 0.84
CA PRO A 230 -7.88 10.25 -0.14
C PRO A 230 -8.91 11.18 0.51
N ALA A 231 -9.69 10.66 1.47
CA ALA A 231 -10.74 11.42 2.13
C ALA A 231 -10.18 12.49 3.06
N ILE A 232 -9.12 12.18 3.80
CA ILE A 232 -8.52 13.14 4.75
C ILE A 232 -7.88 14.30 4.02
N ILE A 233 -7.18 14.10 2.91
CA ILE A 233 -6.62 15.21 2.12
C ILE A 233 -7.71 16.18 1.68
N LYS A 234 -8.87 15.66 1.21
CA LYS A 234 -10.00 16.48 0.82
C LYS A 234 -10.58 17.23 2.01
N ARG A 235 -10.92 16.51 3.08
CA ARG A 235 -11.51 17.08 4.30
C ARG A 235 -10.58 18.09 4.97
N PHE A 236 -9.28 17.89 4.89
CA PHE A 236 -8.29 18.78 5.46
C PHE A 236 -8.20 20.13 4.72
N GLY A 237 -8.51 20.17 3.43
CA GLY A 237 -8.72 21.42 2.70
C GLY A 237 -9.81 22.26 3.36
N ASP A 238 -10.96 21.66 3.66
CA ASP A 238 -12.08 22.34 4.34
C ASP A 238 -11.70 22.80 5.76
N VAL A 239 -10.87 22.02 6.47
CA VAL A 239 -10.39 22.36 7.82
C VAL A 239 -9.51 23.62 7.80
N LEU A 240 -8.59 23.71 6.84
CA LEU A 240 -7.68 24.86 6.72
C LEU A 240 -8.42 26.18 6.47
N ASP A 241 -9.60 26.12 5.86
CA ASP A 241 -10.42 27.30 5.58
C ASP A 241 -11.27 27.73 6.78
N LYS A 242 -11.51 26.86 7.77
CA LYS A 242 -12.50 27.07 8.83
C LYS A 242 -11.95 26.96 10.25
N ALA A 243 -10.84 26.27 10.44
CA ALA A 243 -10.31 25.93 11.74
C ALA A 243 -8.87 26.43 11.92
N THR A 244 -8.51 26.71 13.16
CA THR A 244 -7.10 26.85 13.54
C THR A 244 -6.50 25.46 13.69
N VAL A 245 -5.36 25.23 13.08
CA VAL A 245 -4.62 23.97 13.13
C VAL A 245 -3.31 24.19 13.85
N ALA A 246 -3.07 23.42 14.91
CA ALA A 246 -1.80 23.35 15.62
C ALA A 246 -1.19 21.96 15.42
N VAL A 247 0.10 21.91 15.11
CA VAL A 247 0.85 20.63 14.93
C VAL A 247 1.96 20.55 15.95
N VAL A 248 1.96 19.47 16.72
CA VAL A 248 3.01 19.10 17.66
C VAL A 248 3.82 17.95 17.05
N ASP A 249 5.01 18.26 16.56
CA ASP A 249 5.86 17.29 15.86
C ASP A 249 7.33 17.77 15.88
N PRO A 250 8.30 16.92 16.13
CA PRO A 250 9.72 17.30 16.07
C PRO A 250 10.16 17.75 14.69
N ARG A 251 9.41 17.36 13.66
CA ARG A 251 9.69 17.66 12.25
C ARG A 251 8.59 18.55 11.67
N MET A 252 8.98 19.58 10.92
CA MET A 252 8.05 20.35 10.10
C MET A 252 7.59 19.48 8.90
N GLN A 253 6.63 18.59 9.15
CA GLN A 253 6.06 17.71 8.14
C GLN A 253 5.01 18.43 7.26
N THR A 254 4.46 17.74 6.25
CA THR A 254 3.58 18.36 5.24
C THR A 254 2.38 19.08 5.85
N THR A 255 1.73 18.50 6.86
CA THR A 255 0.59 19.15 7.53
C THR A 255 1.05 20.36 8.34
N ALA A 256 2.20 20.30 9.00
CA ALA A 256 2.75 21.42 9.77
C ALA A 256 3.04 22.65 8.89
N THR A 257 3.47 22.46 7.63
CA THR A 257 3.68 23.58 6.70
C THR A 257 2.41 24.32 6.31
N LYS A 258 1.24 23.77 6.62
CA LYS A 258 -0.08 24.34 6.34
C LYS A 258 -0.82 24.79 7.60
N ALA A 259 -0.29 24.45 8.76
CA ALA A 259 -0.87 24.81 10.06
C ALA A 259 -0.59 26.28 10.41
N GLN A 260 -1.43 26.89 11.23
CA GLN A 260 -1.20 28.20 11.81
C GLN A 260 -0.14 28.15 12.92
N GLU A 261 -0.03 27.01 13.62
CA GLU A 261 0.90 26.83 14.72
C GLU A 261 1.66 25.52 14.55
N TRP A 262 2.99 25.60 14.71
CA TRP A 262 3.85 24.42 14.80
C TRP A 262 4.68 24.48 16.07
N LEU A 263 4.54 23.45 16.89
CA LEU A 263 5.27 23.28 18.15
C LEU A 263 6.36 22.22 17.95
N PRO A 264 7.60 22.61 17.68
CA PRO A 264 8.70 21.67 17.58
C PRO A 264 9.03 21.12 18.97
N ILE A 265 8.87 19.83 19.14
CA ILE A 265 9.20 19.13 20.39
C ILE A 265 10.47 18.32 20.26
N ILE A 266 11.15 18.08 21.35
CA ILE A 266 12.25 17.12 21.44
C ILE A 266 11.65 15.78 21.80
N PRO A 267 11.91 14.70 21.02
CA PRO A 267 11.45 13.36 21.34
C PRO A 267 12.03 12.85 22.67
N GLY A 268 11.19 12.24 23.52
CA GLY A 268 11.60 11.68 24.82
C GLY A 268 10.89 12.23 26.03
#